data_c947a0eb37ddd588fead6a88e77845c4
#
_entry.id   c947a0eb37ddd588fead6a88e77845c4
#
_cell.length_a   1.000
_cell.length_b   1.000
_cell.length_c   1.000
_cell.angle_alpha   90.00
_cell.angle_beta   90.00
_cell.angle_gamma   90.00
#
_symmetry.space_group_name_H-M   'P 1'
#
loop_
_entity.id
_entity.type
_entity.pdbx_description
1 polymer ?
#
loop_
_entity_poly.entity_id
_entity_poly.type
_entity_poly.pdbx_seq_one_letter_code
_entity_poly.pdbx_strand_id
1 'polypeptide(L)'
;MSPNPAPPGRSFKRNHVLEGVRHGEGAGRPSRLIQSAAFWARRGSISTVSILCAIACGQDAVAGDLPSTSKHVLLVVWDGMRPDFVSETNSPTLWKLAREGVVFRNHHAVYPSATNVNGTALVTGVYPGHSGIIANHEYRPEIDNRKIVDVEDPDVVRKGDDISSGKYVALPTIAELVRAAGRQTVVATAKTVGLLQDRHLDPTRDKNSAALFAGKMRSPEALSAVVSLLGPFPELRFAQKDSWTTKALTDVFWKNGVAAFSLLWLSEPDQTQHETAPGSREALAAIKSADDNLAAVIAALDRPALGGLRSTTDIFVVSDHGFSTIERSIDLRTILKDAGFDAVTEFTNEPKPGQIILGGNGGAVFFYVIAHDRTVMRRLVEFLERSDFAGVIFARDNFEGTFRLQDAGIDNEHAPDVAMAFRWNKNKNQFGVPGMIDADWKRPAGNGTHATLSRFDMHNTLIAAGPDFRRGETDDLPTGNVDLAPTILAVLGIGSAEKLDGRVLVEAMQIAPRVAETGNETLKAAREFSSGKWEQTLRVARVGSTIYLDEGNGAFVPKR
;
A
#
# COMPACT_ATOMS: atom_id res chain seq x y z
N MET A 1 33.00 -36.61 31.94
CA MET A 1 32.11 -37.39 32.82
C MET A 1 30.80 -37.49 32.06
N SER A 2 30.56 -38.72 31.70
CA SER A 2 29.45 -39.16 30.85
C SER A 2 28.12 -39.27 31.58
N PRO A 3 27.06 -39.67 30.89
CA PRO A 3 25.69 -39.13 30.98
C PRO A 3 24.73 -40.05 31.72
N ASN A 4 23.47 -39.68 31.89
CA ASN A 4 22.38 -40.65 31.87
C ASN A 4 21.02 -40.07 32.33
N PRO A 5 19.93 -40.84 32.18
CA PRO A 5 19.21 -41.23 30.95
C PRO A 5 17.72 -40.88 31.05
N ALA A 6 17.01 -41.06 29.93
CA ALA A 6 15.57 -40.96 29.85
C ALA A 6 14.85 -42.22 30.41
N PRO A 7 13.59 -42.13 30.81
CA PRO A 7 12.72 -43.29 30.95
C PRO A 7 11.49 -43.28 30.01
N PRO A 8 10.72 -44.37 29.94
CA PRO A 8 10.19 -44.96 28.72
C PRO A 8 8.72 -44.66 28.43
N GLY A 9 8.36 -44.99 27.19
CA GLY A 9 7.02 -44.82 26.63
C GLY A 9 5.97 -45.80 27.19
N ARG A 10 4.71 -45.39 27.08
CA ARG A 10 3.58 -46.33 27.15
C ARG A 10 2.70 -46.14 25.92
N SER A 11 2.64 -47.21 25.15
CA SER A 11 1.64 -47.46 24.10
C SER A 11 0.31 -47.83 24.73
N PHE A 12 -0.80 -47.39 24.16
CA PHE A 12 -2.07 -48.10 24.26
C PHE A 12 -2.86 -48.07 22.95
N LYS A 13 -3.44 -49.23 22.69
CA LYS A 13 -3.96 -49.80 21.47
C LYS A 13 -5.28 -49.18 21.00
N ARG A 14 -5.48 -49.31 19.68
CA ARG A 14 -6.75 -49.27 18.93
C ARG A 14 -7.79 -50.24 19.53
N ASN A 15 -9.05 -49.84 19.42
CA ASN A 15 -10.15 -50.78 19.15
C ASN A 15 -11.18 -50.15 18.22
N HIS A 16 -11.40 -50.87 17.13
CA HIS A 16 -12.53 -50.78 16.20
C HIS A 16 -13.78 -51.38 16.85
N VAL A 17 -14.94 -50.79 16.58
CA VAL A 17 -16.20 -51.52 16.38
C VAL A 17 -17.01 -50.85 15.32
N LEU A 18 -17.42 -51.64 14.34
CA LEU A 18 -18.34 -51.42 13.22
C LEU A 18 -19.76 -51.83 13.65
N GLU A 19 -20.71 -51.46 12.81
CA GLU A 19 -22.12 -51.93 12.61
C GLU A 19 -23.16 -50.87 12.95
N GLY A 20 -24.16 -50.58 12.16
CA GLY A 20 -24.68 -51.17 10.95
C GLY A 20 -26.13 -50.68 10.75
N VAL A 21 -26.43 -50.26 9.51
CA VAL A 21 -27.63 -50.59 8.72
C VAL A 21 -29.05 -50.32 9.28
N ARG A 22 -29.92 -49.54 8.66
CA ARG A 22 -30.86 -49.78 7.56
C ARG A 22 -31.96 -48.72 7.40
N HIS A 23 -32.21 -48.34 6.17
CA HIS A 23 -33.44 -48.15 5.38
C HIS A 23 -34.75 -47.58 5.97
N GLY A 24 -35.31 -46.62 5.21
CA GLY A 24 -36.75 -46.29 5.20
C GLY A 24 -37.08 -45.32 4.08
N GLU A 25 -37.50 -45.87 2.96
CA GLU A 25 -38.07 -45.18 1.78
C GLU A 25 -39.41 -44.51 2.11
N GLY A 26 -39.78 -43.47 1.34
CA GLY A 26 -41.14 -42.93 1.35
C GLY A 26 -41.36 -41.85 0.28
N ALA A 27 -41.78 -42.27 -0.85
CA ALA A 27 -42.18 -41.51 -2.02
C ALA A 27 -43.44 -40.65 -1.82
N GLY A 28 -43.57 -39.59 -2.60
CA GLY A 28 -44.84 -38.88 -2.74
C GLY A 28 -44.76 -37.62 -3.62
N ARG A 29 -44.90 -37.74 -4.90
CA ARG A 29 -45.43 -36.75 -5.85
C ARG A 29 -46.88 -37.08 -6.14
N PRO A 30 -47.69 -36.31 -6.93
CA PRO A 30 -47.73 -34.91 -7.38
C PRO A 30 -49.18 -34.32 -7.42
N SER A 31 -49.36 -33.10 -7.89
CA SER A 31 -50.47 -32.64 -8.77
C SER A 31 -50.52 -31.11 -8.78
N ARG A 32 -50.38 -30.41 -9.88
CA ARG A 32 -51.24 -30.07 -11.02
C ARG A 32 -52.54 -29.34 -10.62
N LEU A 33 -52.74 -28.13 -11.10
CA LEU A 33 -53.62 -27.69 -12.21
C LEU A 33 -53.90 -26.20 -12.06
N ILE A 34 -53.70 -25.32 -12.98
CA ILE A 34 -54.32 -24.99 -14.30
C ILE A 34 -55.24 -23.76 -14.22
N GLN A 35 -54.92 -22.78 -15.08
CA GLN A 35 -55.81 -21.94 -15.95
C GLN A 35 -56.65 -20.85 -15.25
N SER A 36 -56.90 -19.69 -15.80
CA SER A 36 -57.13 -19.23 -17.18
C SER A 36 -57.23 -17.69 -17.22
N ALA A 37 -56.67 -16.99 -18.18
CA ALA A 37 -57.23 -16.52 -19.45
C ALA A 37 -58.20 -15.32 -19.30
N ALA A 38 -57.82 -14.21 -19.78
CA ALA A 38 -58.02 -13.61 -21.11
C ALA A 38 -59.05 -12.44 -21.17
N PHE A 39 -58.71 -11.49 -22.06
CA PHE A 39 -59.53 -10.55 -22.82
C PHE A 39 -59.89 -9.21 -22.17
N TRP A 40 -59.41 -8.10 -22.79
CA TRP A 40 -60.00 -7.33 -23.88
C TRP A 40 -59.06 -6.23 -24.41
N ALA A 41 -58.94 -6.24 -25.73
CA ALA A 41 -58.30 -5.19 -26.54
C ALA A 41 -59.22 -4.02 -26.79
N ARG A 42 -58.66 -2.78 -26.94
CA ARG A 42 -59.05 -1.82 -28.02
C ARG A 42 -58.01 -0.72 -28.19
N ARG A 43 -57.52 -0.67 -29.39
CA ARG A 43 -57.02 0.35 -30.32
C ARG A 43 -56.95 1.81 -29.83
N GLY A 44 -55.79 2.40 -30.13
CA GLY A 44 -55.55 3.82 -30.29
C GLY A 44 -54.13 4.08 -30.79
N SER A 45 -53.97 4.23 -32.10
CA SER A 45 -52.70 4.65 -32.74
C SER A 45 -52.36 6.06 -32.39
N ILE A 46 -51.12 6.35 -32.07
CA ILE A 46 -50.40 7.60 -32.41
C ILE A 46 -48.91 7.34 -32.31
N SER A 47 -48.19 7.74 -33.33
CA SER A 47 -46.75 7.71 -33.52
C SER A 47 -46.03 8.43 -32.38
N THR A 48 -45.03 7.78 -31.84
CA THR A 48 -44.01 8.49 -31.03
C THR A 48 -42.66 7.87 -31.23
N VAL A 49 -41.77 8.69 -31.61
CA VAL A 49 -40.33 8.57 -31.75
C VAL A 49 -39.74 7.78 -30.59
N SER A 50 -39.17 6.60 -30.88
CA SER A 50 -38.37 5.85 -29.95
C SER A 50 -37.01 6.55 -29.80
N ILE A 51 -36.88 7.37 -28.78
CA ILE A 51 -35.56 7.75 -28.25
C ILE A 51 -35.09 6.54 -27.45
N LEU A 52 -34.18 5.78 -28.02
CA LEU A 52 -33.36 4.82 -27.28
C LEU A 52 -32.51 5.62 -26.30
N CYS A 53 -32.91 5.65 -25.04
CA CYS A 53 -31.97 5.83 -23.96
C CYS A 53 -31.06 4.61 -23.92
N ALA A 54 -29.93 4.69 -24.58
CA ALA A 54 -28.80 3.83 -24.27
C ALA A 54 -28.33 4.22 -22.87
N ILE A 55 -28.81 3.49 -21.87
CA ILE A 55 -28.19 3.46 -20.55
C ILE A 55 -26.80 2.91 -20.81
N ALA A 56 -25.81 3.77 -20.75
CA ALA A 56 -24.42 3.39 -20.71
C ALA A 56 -24.23 2.53 -19.46
N CYS A 57 -24.26 1.21 -19.63
CA CYS A 57 -23.56 0.30 -18.74
C CYS A 57 -22.11 0.77 -18.73
N GLY A 58 -21.62 1.26 -17.60
CA GLY A 58 -20.22 1.46 -17.39
C GLY A 58 -19.52 0.14 -17.68
N GLN A 59 -18.82 0.09 -18.80
CA GLN A 59 -17.91 -0.99 -19.09
C GLN A 59 -16.72 -0.79 -18.16
N ASP A 60 -16.68 -1.58 -17.09
CA ASP A 60 -15.42 -1.95 -16.50
C ASP A 60 -14.63 -2.62 -17.62
N ALA A 61 -13.61 -1.95 -18.14
CA ALA A 61 -12.72 -2.51 -19.14
C ALA A 61 -12.10 -3.77 -18.53
N VAL A 62 -12.51 -4.93 -19.03
CA VAL A 62 -11.95 -6.22 -18.64
C VAL A 62 -10.47 -6.17 -19.03
N ALA A 63 -9.59 -6.45 -18.09
CA ALA A 63 -8.13 -6.35 -18.21
C ALA A 63 -7.51 -7.18 -19.37
N GLY A 64 -8.32 -7.91 -20.14
CA GLY A 64 -7.88 -8.76 -21.25
C GLY A 64 -7.92 -8.14 -22.65
N ASP A 65 -8.51 -6.95 -22.84
CA ASP A 65 -8.81 -6.41 -24.17
C ASP A 65 -7.90 -5.25 -24.64
N LEU A 66 -6.87 -4.87 -23.85
CA LEU A 66 -5.93 -3.84 -24.27
C LEU A 66 -4.88 -4.45 -25.23
N PRO A 67 -4.68 -3.87 -26.42
CA PRO A 67 -3.63 -4.32 -27.34
C PRO A 67 -2.28 -3.87 -26.79
N SER A 68 -1.64 -4.71 -25.97
CA SER A 68 -0.31 -4.49 -25.44
C SER A 68 0.75 -5.11 -26.36
N THR A 69 1.86 -4.39 -26.51
CA THR A 69 3.06 -4.86 -27.22
C THR A 69 4.16 -5.28 -26.26
N SER A 70 4.02 -4.96 -24.98
CA SER A 70 4.98 -5.31 -23.94
C SER A 70 4.96 -6.79 -23.62
N LYS A 71 6.16 -7.33 -23.43
CA LYS A 71 6.40 -8.70 -22.95
C LYS A 71 6.82 -8.71 -21.48
N HIS A 72 7.36 -7.60 -21.04
CA HIS A 72 7.96 -7.41 -19.73
C HIS A 72 7.47 -6.12 -19.10
N VAL A 73 7.25 -6.15 -17.80
CA VAL A 73 7.01 -4.94 -16.99
C VAL A 73 8.04 -4.88 -15.89
N LEU A 74 8.67 -3.72 -15.77
CA LEU A 74 9.57 -3.37 -14.69
C LEU A 74 8.94 -2.29 -13.81
N LEU A 75 8.73 -2.59 -12.54
CA LEU A 75 8.32 -1.64 -11.51
C LEU A 75 9.54 -1.29 -10.66
N VAL A 76 9.96 -0.03 -10.67
CA VAL A 76 11.05 0.49 -9.83
C VAL A 76 10.45 1.42 -8.80
N VAL A 77 10.60 1.09 -7.53
CA VAL A 77 10.13 1.91 -6.41
C VAL A 77 11.31 2.67 -5.80
N TRP A 78 11.20 4.00 -5.74
CA TRP A 78 12.10 4.89 -5.01
C TRP A 78 11.39 5.34 -3.74
N ASP A 79 11.73 4.70 -2.62
CA ASP A 79 11.07 4.93 -1.34
C ASP A 79 11.16 6.40 -0.91
N GLY A 80 10.01 7.02 -0.60
CA GLY A 80 9.95 8.39 -0.10
C GLY A 80 10.28 9.50 -1.10
N MET A 81 10.19 9.26 -2.41
CA MET A 81 10.58 10.23 -3.45
C MET A 81 9.46 11.21 -3.77
N ARG A 82 9.64 12.46 -3.42
CA ARG A 82 8.75 13.58 -3.78
C ARG A 82 8.91 13.99 -5.25
N PRO A 83 7.80 14.32 -5.94
CA PRO A 83 7.85 14.70 -7.37
C PRO A 83 8.60 16.01 -7.63
N ASP A 84 8.64 16.94 -6.67
CA ASP A 84 9.32 18.24 -6.81
C ASP A 84 10.86 18.14 -6.79
N PHE A 85 11.43 16.97 -6.47
CA PHE A 85 12.87 16.71 -6.60
C PHE A 85 13.28 16.09 -7.95
N VAL A 86 12.31 15.68 -8.79
CA VAL A 86 12.60 15.16 -10.13
C VAL A 86 13.10 16.30 -11.02
N SER A 87 14.37 16.26 -11.38
CA SER A 87 15.01 17.29 -12.21
C SER A 87 16.24 16.73 -12.94
N GLU A 88 16.68 17.45 -13.98
CA GLU A 88 17.89 17.10 -14.71
C GLU A 88 19.14 17.08 -13.82
N THR A 89 19.16 17.89 -12.76
CA THR A 89 20.29 17.95 -11.82
C THR A 89 20.27 16.81 -10.82
N ASN A 90 19.11 16.54 -10.21
CA ASN A 90 19.01 15.60 -9.11
C ASN A 90 18.86 14.14 -9.58
N SER A 91 18.18 13.92 -10.71
CA SER A 91 17.83 12.59 -11.22
C SER A 91 17.82 12.57 -12.76
N PRO A 92 18.98 12.74 -13.41
CA PRO A 92 19.08 12.91 -14.86
C PRO A 92 18.54 11.73 -15.67
N THR A 93 18.67 10.50 -15.17
CA THR A 93 18.14 9.30 -15.83
C THR A 93 16.61 9.28 -15.77
N LEU A 94 16.03 9.54 -14.59
CA LEU A 94 14.59 9.62 -14.40
C LEU A 94 14.00 10.81 -15.19
N TRP A 95 14.68 11.95 -15.19
CA TRP A 95 14.32 13.12 -15.98
C TRP A 95 14.27 12.83 -17.49
N LYS A 96 15.24 12.07 -18.00
CA LYS A 96 15.23 11.59 -19.38
C LYS A 96 14.06 10.64 -19.65
N LEU A 97 13.85 9.66 -18.75
CA LEU A 97 12.75 8.71 -18.86
C LEU A 97 11.39 9.42 -18.87
N ALA A 98 11.22 10.45 -18.04
CA ALA A 98 10.02 11.30 -18.00
C ALA A 98 9.72 11.97 -19.35
N ARG A 99 10.74 12.36 -20.11
CA ARG A 99 10.59 12.95 -21.46
C ARG A 99 10.33 11.90 -22.55
N GLU A 100 10.62 10.65 -22.26
CA GLU A 100 10.36 9.51 -23.17
C GLU A 100 9.01 8.84 -22.90
N GLY A 101 8.33 9.17 -21.79
CA GLY A 101 7.09 8.55 -21.32
C GLY A 101 6.05 9.56 -20.87
N VAL A 102 5.29 9.17 -19.85
CA VAL A 102 4.22 9.96 -19.23
C VAL A 102 4.60 10.30 -17.79
N VAL A 103 4.46 11.57 -17.43
CA VAL A 103 4.60 12.06 -16.05
C VAL A 103 3.21 12.25 -15.45
N PHE A 104 2.91 11.56 -14.36
CA PHE A 104 1.65 11.70 -13.64
C PHE A 104 1.81 12.77 -12.55
N ARG A 105 1.32 13.97 -12.82
CA ARG A 105 1.56 15.12 -11.94
C ARG A 105 0.72 15.09 -10.67
N ASN A 106 -0.40 14.38 -10.69
CA ASN A 106 -1.37 14.31 -9.62
C ASN A 106 -1.51 12.87 -9.10
N HIS A 107 -0.37 12.24 -8.76
CA HIS A 107 -0.31 10.88 -8.25
C HIS A 107 -0.29 10.87 -6.71
N HIS A 108 -1.03 9.93 -6.10
CA HIS A 108 -1.30 9.90 -4.66
C HIS A 108 -0.90 8.59 -4.01
N ALA A 109 -0.33 8.69 -2.82
CA ALA A 109 -0.27 7.59 -1.88
C ALA A 109 -1.66 7.28 -1.31
N VAL A 110 -1.83 6.08 -0.74
CA VAL A 110 -2.96 5.79 0.16
C VAL A 110 -2.62 6.22 1.60
N TYR A 111 -3.63 6.50 2.41
CA TYR A 111 -3.42 6.85 3.81
C TYR A 111 -3.41 5.60 4.70
N PRO A 112 -2.52 5.55 5.71
CA PRO A 112 -1.42 6.47 5.93
C PRO A 112 -0.36 6.36 4.83
N SER A 113 0.26 7.51 4.48
CA SER A 113 1.33 7.58 3.49
C SER A 113 2.62 6.97 4.05
N ALA A 114 2.61 5.64 4.23
CA ALA A 114 3.66 4.85 4.86
C ALA A 114 4.04 3.64 3.98
N THR A 115 5.28 3.18 4.11
CA THR A 115 5.93 2.22 3.21
C THR A 115 5.14 0.92 3.03
N ASN A 116 4.81 0.21 4.12
CA ASN A 116 4.19 -1.11 4.01
C ASN A 116 2.77 -1.05 3.46
N VAL A 117 2.04 0.00 3.83
CA VAL A 117 0.68 0.26 3.36
C VAL A 117 0.69 0.52 1.85
N ASN A 118 1.52 1.46 1.42
CA ASN A 118 1.62 1.84 0.02
C ASN A 118 2.29 0.78 -0.84
N GLY A 119 3.30 0.09 -0.30
CA GLY A 119 3.90 -1.05 -0.95
C GLY A 119 2.91 -2.18 -1.21
N THR A 120 2.00 -2.43 -0.28
CA THR A 120 0.92 -3.41 -0.46
C THR A 120 -0.10 -2.91 -1.49
N ALA A 121 -0.49 -1.63 -1.44
CA ALA A 121 -1.42 -1.03 -2.41
C ALA A 121 -0.88 -1.08 -3.85
N LEU A 122 0.42 -0.80 -4.06
CA LEU A 122 1.10 -0.88 -5.35
C LEU A 122 0.95 -2.25 -6.03
N VAL A 123 0.99 -3.34 -5.25
CA VAL A 123 1.02 -4.70 -5.81
C VAL A 123 -0.30 -5.44 -5.71
N THR A 124 -1.26 -4.96 -4.91
CA THR A 124 -2.60 -5.57 -4.79
C THR A 124 -3.68 -4.76 -5.52
N GLY A 125 -3.47 -3.45 -5.71
CA GLY A 125 -4.44 -2.56 -6.35
C GLY A 125 -5.65 -2.22 -5.49
N VAL A 126 -5.54 -2.35 -4.16
CA VAL A 126 -6.65 -2.05 -3.24
C VAL A 126 -6.23 -1.14 -2.09
N TYR A 127 -7.23 -0.49 -1.47
CA TYR A 127 -7.01 0.33 -0.28
C TYR A 127 -6.60 -0.53 0.93
N PRO A 128 -5.97 0.09 1.94
CA PRO A 128 -5.46 -0.62 3.13
C PRO A 128 -6.52 -1.45 3.85
N GLY A 129 -7.76 -0.95 3.95
CA GLY A 129 -8.87 -1.68 4.56
C GLY A 129 -9.20 -3.00 3.86
N HIS A 130 -8.98 -3.09 2.54
CA HIS A 130 -9.19 -4.31 1.77
C HIS A 130 -7.95 -5.21 1.72
N SER A 131 -6.74 -4.63 1.72
CA SER A 131 -5.50 -5.43 1.72
C SER A 131 -5.21 -6.09 3.08
N GLY A 132 -5.73 -5.51 4.16
CA GLY A 132 -5.46 -5.96 5.52
C GLY A 132 -4.21 -5.36 6.16
N ILE A 133 -3.37 -4.62 5.42
CA ILE A 133 -2.18 -3.90 5.92
C ILE A 133 -2.52 -2.41 6.00
N ILE A 134 -2.76 -1.90 7.21
CA ILE A 134 -3.30 -0.55 7.42
C ILE A 134 -2.29 0.46 7.97
N ALA A 135 -1.14 -0.02 8.45
CA ALA A 135 -0.03 0.81 8.94
C ALA A 135 1.30 0.07 8.84
N ASN A 136 2.44 0.73 9.11
CA ASN A 136 3.72 0.04 9.32
C ASN A 136 3.74 -0.66 10.68
N HIS A 137 3.06 -0.07 11.66
CA HIS A 137 3.01 -0.55 13.04
C HIS A 137 1.55 -0.67 13.48
N GLU A 138 1.08 -1.89 13.71
CA GLU A 138 -0.31 -2.23 14.02
C GLU A 138 -0.44 -3.01 15.31
N TYR A 139 -1.59 -2.91 15.97
CA TYR A 139 -1.95 -3.84 17.04
C TYR A 139 -2.68 -5.03 16.46
N ARG A 140 -2.03 -6.18 16.52
CA ARG A 140 -2.52 -7.48 16.04
C ARG A 140 -2.59 -8.45 17.22
N PRO A 141 -3.66 -8.39 18.05
CA PRO A 141 -3.73 -9.20 19.28
C PRO A 141 -3.71 -10.71 19.01
N GLU A 142 -4.10 -11.17 17.83
CA GLU A 142 -4.00 -12.56 17.40
C GLU A 142 -2.54 -13.02 17.16
N ILE A 143 -1.62 -12.08 16.90
CA ILE A 143 -0.18 -12.33 16.74
C ILE A 143 0.56 -12.05 18.03
N ASP A 144 0.33 -10.88 18.64
CA ASP A 144 0.87 -10.47 19.93
C ASP A 144 -0.10 -9.50 20.62
N ASN A 145 -0.73 -9.96 21.70
CA ASN A 145 -1.74 -9.16 22.41
C ASN A 145 -1.14 -8.11 23.36
N ARG A 146 0.18 -8.00 23.45
CA ARG A 146 0.84 -7.08 24.38
C ARG A 146 1.47 -5.88 23.73
N LYS A 147 1.84 -5.96 22.47
CA LYS A 147 2.57 -4.88 21.79
C LYS A 147 2.10 -4.65 20.35
N ILE A 148 2.44 -3.49 19.86
CA ILE A 148 2.38 -3.15 18.44
C ILE A 148 3.38 -4.02 17.69
N VAL A 149 2.97 -4.59 16.56
CA VAL A 149 3.83 -5.36 15.67
C VAL A 149 4.28 -4.53 14.49
N ASP A 150 5.46 -4.81 13.98
CA ASP A 150 5.94 -4.36 12.69
C ASP A 150 5.41 -5.32 11.63
N VAL A 151 4.60 -4.82 10.69
CA VAL A 151 3.85 -5.67 9.74
C VAL A 151 4.75 -6.36 8.70
N GLU A 152 5.98 -5.89 8.51
CA GLU A 152 6.95 -6.53 7.61
C GLU A 152 7.98 -7.43 8.34
N ASP A 153 7.87 -7.57 9.66
CA ASP A 153 8.73 -8.50 10.40
C ASP A 153 8.50 -9.94 9.93
N PRO A 154 9.55 -10.70 9.57
CA PRO A 154 9.40 -12.05 9.02
C PRO A 154 8.62 -13.02 9.92
N ASP A 155 8.75 -12.90 11.24
CA ASP A 155 8.02 -13.75 12.18
C ASP A 155 6.55 -13.33 12.29
N VAL A 156 6.26 -12.04 12.20
CA VAL A 156 4.89 -11.49 12.16
C VAL A 156 4.18 -11.94 10.88
N VAL A 157 4.82 -11.78 9.72
CA VAL A 157 4.29 -12.21 8.42
C VAL A 157 4.01 -13.71 8.43
N ARG A 158 4.96 -14.53 8.92
CA ARG A 158 4.78 -16.00 9.01
C ARG A 158 3.61 -16.37 9.93
N LYS A 159 3.55 -15.80 11.15
CA LYS A 159 2.44 -16.06 12.09
C LYS A 159 1.10 -15.59 11.51
N GLY A 160 1.08 -14.43 10.88
CA GLY A 160 -0.11 -13.88 10.23
C GLY A 160 -0.63 -14.80 9.12
N ASP A 161 0.25 -15.32 8.25
CA ASP A 161 -0.11 -16.30 7.23
C ASP A 161 -0.59 -17.62 7.83
N ASP A 162 0.07 -18.13 8.89
CA ASP A 162 -0.36 -19.34 9.60
C ASP A 162 -1.77 -19.21 10.16
N ILE A 163 -2.11 -18.07 10.79
CA ILE A 163 -3.42 -17.80 11.39
C ILE A 163 -4.48 -17.58 10.32
N SER A 164 -4.16 -16.83 9.26
CA SER A 164 -5.10 -16.44 8.19
C SER A 164 -5.19 -17.45 7.04
N SER A 165 -4.51 -18.58 7.13
CA SER A 165 -4.40 -19.56 6.02
C SER A 165 -3.80 -18.93 4.75
N GLY A 166 -2.72 -18.16 4.89
CA GLY A 166 -1.98 -17.52 3.80
C GLY A 166 -2.56 -16.17 3.36
N LYS A 167 -3.46 -15.58 4.15
CA LYS A 167 -4.13 -14.31 3.83
C LYS A 167 -3.71 -13.15 4.73
N TYR A 168 -2.47 -13.14 5.21
CA TYR A 168 -1.93 -12.00 5.96
C TYR A 168 -2.05 -10.70 5.16
N VAL A 169 -1.76 -10.74 3.86
CA VAL A 169 -2.28 -9.78 2.87
C VAL A 169 -3.48 -10.44 2.22
N ALA A 170 -4.64 -9.80 2.29
CA ALA A 170 -5.93 -10.43 1.99
C ALA A 170 -6.13 -10.79 0.51
N LEU A 171 -5.45 -10.07 -0.40
CA LEU A 171 -5.55 -10.28 -1.85
C LEU A 171 -4.21 -10.75 -2.45
N PRO A 172 -4.25 -11.47 -3.58
CA PRO A 172 -3.03 -11.83 -4.29
C PRO A 172 -2.32 -10.60 -4.84
N THR A 173 -0.99 -10.65 -4.85
CA THR A 173 -0.12 -9.61 -5.41
C THR A 173 0.06 -9.80 -6.93
N ILE A 174 0.57 -8.78 -7.62
CA ILE A 174 0.95 -8.88 -9.05
C ILE A 174 1.85 -10.09 -9.27
N ALA A 175 2.88 -10.30 -8.42
CA ALA A 175 3.81 -11.41 -8.55
C ALA A 175 3.10 -12.77 -8.47
N GLU A 176 2.18 -12.93 -7.55
CA GLU A 176 1.39 -14.15 -7.37
C GLU A 176 0.47 -14.40 -8.58
N LEU A 177 -0.22 -13.36 -9.09
CA LEU A 177 -1.10 -13.46 -10.27
C LEU A 177 -0.32 -13.76 -11.54
N VAL A 178 0.85 -13.15 -11.74
CA VAL A 178 1.73 -13.41 -12.90
C VAL A 178 2.24 -14.85 -12.87
N ARG A 179 2.62 -15.39 -11.71
CA ARG A 179 3.01 -16.79 -11.58
C ARG A 179 1.84 -17.74 -11.77
N ALA A 180 0.66 -17.40 -11.26
CA ALA A 180 -0.56 -18.19 -11.51
C ALA A 180 -0.88 -18.29 -12.99
N ALA A 181 -0.55 -17.27 -13.79
CA ALA A 181 -0.63 -17.28 -15.26
C ALA A 181 0.54 -18.01 -15.94
N GLY A 182 1.39 -18.73 -15.19
CA GLY A 182 2.51 -19.51 -15.72
C GLY A 182 3.72 -18.69 -16.17
N ARG A 183 3.81 -17.41 -15.78
CA ARG A 183 4.90 -16.50 -16.17
C ARG A 183 5.87 -16.26 -15.02
N GLN A 184 7.11 -15.89 -15.35
CA GLN A 184 8.19 -15.67 -14.37
C GLN A 184 8.08 -14.29 -13.73
N THR A 185 8.49 -14.23 -12.44
CA THR A 185 8.56 -13.00 -11.67
C THR A 185 9.89 -12.86 -10.94
N VAL A 186 10.36 -11.62 -10.79
CA VAL A 186 11.49 -11.29 -9.92
C VAL A 186 11.10 -10.12 -9.04
N VAL A 187 11.14 -10.33 -7.73
CA VAL A 187 10.99 -9.27 -6.73
C VAL A 187 12.33 -9.11 -6.02
N ALA A 188 12.94 -7.94 -6.13
CA ALA A 188 14.24 -7.63 -5.51
C ALA A 188 14.10 -6.31 -4.72
N THR A 189 14.16 -6.40 -3.39
CA THR A 189 13.97 -5.25 -2.51
C THR A 189 15.11 -5.08 -1.52
N ALA A 190 15.57 -3.84 -1.34
CA ALA A 190 16.60 -3.50 -0.37
C ALA A 190 16.04 -3.44 1.07
N LYS A 191 14.71 -3.45 1.23
CA LYS A 191 13.96 -3.43 2.50
C LYS A 191 13.16 -4.73 2.69
N THR A 192 12.65 -4.94 3.89
CA THR A 192 11.84 -6.11 4.26
C THR A 192 10.44 -6.10 3.67
N VAL A 193 9.93 -4.96 3.22
CA VAL A 193 8.65 -4.80 2.52
C VAL A 193 8.46 -5.80 1.36
N GLY A 194 9.55 -6.32 0.79
CA GLY A 194 9.53 -7.38 -0.21
C GLY A 194 8.78 -8.65 0.21
N LEU A 195 8.69 -8.91 1.52
CA LEU A 195 7.87 -10.01 2.04
C LEU A 195 6.38 -9.80 1.77
N LEU A 196 5.89 -8.55 1.80
CA LEU A 196 4.50 -8.23 1.49
C LEU A 196 4.24 -8.24 -0.03
N GLN A 197 5.31 -8.12 -0.85
CA GLN A 197 5.23 -8.13 -2.31
C GLN A 197 5.14 -9.54 -2.89
N ASP A 198 5.86 -10.52 -2.28
CA ASP A 198 5.91 -11.90 -2.77
C ASP A 198 6.25 -12.89 -1.63
N ARG A 199 5.28 -13.20 -0.79
CA ARG A 199 5.46 -14.09 0.35
C ARG A 199 5.22 -15.57 0.05
N HIS A 200 4.59 -15.90 -1.08
CA HIS A 200 4.18 -17.27 -1.44
C HIS A 200 5.03 -17.91 -2.55
N LEU A 201 6.18 -17.32 -2.90
CA LEU A 201 7.10 -17.94 -3.84
C LEU A 201 7.54 -19.32 -3.31
N ASP A 202 7.29 -20.36 -4.11
CA ASP A 202 7.80 -21.72 -3.89
C ASP A 202 8.96 -22.02 -4.86
N PRO A 203 10.21 -22.07 -4.39
CA PRO A 203 11.36 -22.30 -5.27
C PRO A 203 11.33 -23.63 -6.04
N THR A 204 10.56 -24.62 -5.56
CA THR A 204 10.47 -25.94 -6.21
C THR A 204 9.48 -25.92 -7.38
N ARG A 205 8.41 -25.17 -7.26
CA ARG A 205 7.34 -25.01 -8.28
C ARG A 205 7.65 -23.84 -9.23
N ASP A 206 8.02 -22.69 -8.66
CA ASP A 206 8.13 -21.42 -9.37
C ASP A 206 9.56 -21.21 -9.90
N LYS A 207 10.06 -22.22 -10.63
CA LYS A 207 11.41 -22.21 -11.21
C LYS A 207 11.65 -20.96 -12.05
N ASN A 208 12.84 -20.37 -11.91
CA ASN A 208 13.26 -19.14 -12.57
C ASN A 208 12.53 -17.85 -12.09
N SER A 209 11.68 -17.95 -11.07
CA SER A 209 11.22 -16.79 -10.31
C SER A 209 12.07 -16.58 -9.07
N ALA A 210 12.19 -15.34 -8.58
CA ALA A 210 12.98 -15.01 -7.41
C ALA A 210 12.31 -13.94 -6.55
N ALA A 211 12.44 -14.08 -5.23
CA ALA A 211 12.06 -13.06 -4.25
C ALA A 211 13.24 -12.84 -3.29
N LEU A 212 13.84 -11.66 -3.37
CA LEU A 212 14.93 -11.17 -2.53
C LEU A 212 14.43 -9.98 -1.73
N PHE A 213 14.60 -10.01 -0.41
CA PHE A 213 14.18 -8.93 0.49
C PHE A 213 15.27 -8.70 1.57
N ALA A 214 15.79 -7.50 1.65
CA ALA A 214 16.83 -7.10 2.62
C ALA A 214 17.99 -8.13 2.71
N GLY A 215 18.48 -8.62 1.56
CA GLY A 215 19.56 -9.60 1.48
C GLY A 215 19.17 -11.02 1.89
N LYS A 216 17.89 -11.34 2.00
CA LYS A 216 17.34 -12.67 2.34
C LYS A 216 16.52 -13.23 1.20
N MET A 217 16.46 -14.56 1.10
CA MET A 217 15.62 -15.30 0.14
C MET A 217 15.08 -16.56 0.82
N ARG A 218 13.96 -17.09 0.30
CA ARG A 218 13.41 -18.38 0.76
C ARG A 218 14.26 -19.58 0.36
N SER A 219 15.00 -19.50 -0.77
CA SER A 219 15.94 -20.54 -1.19
C SER A 219 17.36 -20.18 -0.72
N PRO A 220 17.96 -20.97 0.20
CA PRO A 220 19.35 -20.79 0.61
C PRO A 220 20.34 -20.94 -0.55
N GLU A 221 20.04 -21.83 -1.51
CA GLU A 221 20.87 -22.10 -2.68
C GLU A 221 20.89 -20.88 -3.61
N ALA A 222 19.71 -20.28 -3.87
CA ALA A 222 19.60 -19.06 -4.68
C ALA A 222 20.32 -17.90 -3.99
N LEU A 223 20.17 -17.72 -2.69
CA LEU A 223 20.89 -16.72 -1.92
C LEU A 223 22.42 -16.95 -1.99
N SER A 224 22.86 -18.20 -1.83
CA SER A 224 24.29 -18.54 -1.95
C SER A 224 24.86 -18.17 -3.33
N ALA A 225 24.10 -18.36 -4.40
CA ALA A 225 24.53 -17.95 -5.75
C ALA A 225 24.68 -16.42 -5.87
N VAL A 226 23.73 -15.66 -5.30
CA VAL A 226 23.82 -14.18 -5.26
C VAL A 226 25.03 -13.72 -4.46
N VAL A 227 25.20 -14.27 -3.24
CA VAL A 227 26.33 -13.91 -2.35
C VAL A 227 27.67 -14.30 -2.95
N SER A 228 27.76 -15.43 -3.64
CA SER A 228 29.00 -15.86 -4.30
C SER A 228 29.45 -14.89 -5.41
N LEU A 229 28.51 -14.22 -6.07
CA LEU A 229 28.83 -13.27 -7.13
C LEU A 229 29.06 -11.84 -6.61
N LEU A 230 28.22 -11.40 -5.65
CA LEU A 230 28.18 -10.01 -5.22
C LEU A 230 28.81 -9.74 -3.85
N GLY A 231 29.19 -10.80 -3.12
CA GLY A 231 29.53 -10.72 -1.71
C GLY A 231 28.30 -10.61 -0.81
N PRO A 232 28.48 -10.50 0.52
CA PRO A 232 27.38 -10.41 1.47
C PRO A 232 26.58 -9.10 1.29
N PHE A 233 25.31 -9.14 1.70
CA PHE A 233 24.45 -7.94 1.71
C PHE A 233 25.07 -6.88 2.64
N PRO A 234 25.16 -5.60 2.21
CA PRO A 234 25.77 -4.54 3.00
C PRO A 234 24.99 -4.25 4.29
N GLU A 235 25.67 -4.00 5.41
CA GLU A 235 25.02 -3.75 6.69
C GLU A 235 24.71 -2.27 6.92
N LEU A 236 25.61 -1.35 6.55
CA LEU A 236 25.66 0.00 7.10
C LEU A 236 25.19 1.13 6.16
N ARG A 237 25.18 0.98 4.85
CA ARG A 237 24.88 2.08 3.92
C ARG A 237 23.71 1.74 3.00
N PHE A 238 22.66 2.54 3.08
CA PHE A 238 21.42 2.32 2.31
C PHE A 238 21.68 2.34 0.80
N ALA A 239 22.41 3.32 0.27
CA ALA A 239 22.81 3.36 -1.13
C ALA A 239 23.61 2.13 -1.58
N GLN A 240 24.39 1.49 -0.69
CA GLN A 240 25.08 0.25 -1.01
C GLN A 240 24.14 -0.95 -1.03
N LYS A 241 23.14 -0.99 -0.14
CA LYS A 241 22.07 -2.00 -0.15
C LYS A 241 21.29 -1.93 -1.46
N ASP A 242 20.93 -0.72 -1.89
CA ASP A 242 20.24 -0.47 -3.17
C ASP A 242 21.07 -0.93 -4.37
N SER A 243 22.36 -0.57 -4.41
CA SER A 243 23.28 -0.98 -5.49
C SER A 243 23.48 -2.50 -5.53
N TRP A 244 23.60 -3.14 -4.37
CA TRP A 244 23.71 -4.60 -4.28
C TRP A 244 22.44 -5.29 -4.77
N THR A 245 21.26 -4.78 -4.36
CA THR A 245 19.96 -5.31 -4.79
C THR A 245 19.74 -5.13 -6.29
N THR A 246 20.12 -3.96 -6.82
CA THR A 246 20.09 -3.69 -8.28
C THR A 246 20.96 -4.67 -9.05
N LYS A 247 22.19 -4.94 -8.59
CA LYS A 247 23.08 -5.94 -9.20
C LYS A 247 22.53 -7.36 -9.07
N ALA A 248 21.89 -7.71 -7.96
CA ALA A 248 21.22 -8.99 -7.82
C ALA A 248 20.13 -9.16 -8.90
N LEU A 249 19.32 -8.13 -9.14
CA LEU A 249 18.34 -8.13 -10.23
C LEU A 249 19.00 -8.28 -11.59
N THR A 250 19.95 -7.40 -11.93
CA THR A 250 20.48 -7.25 -13.30
C THR A 250 21.51 -8.30 -13.69
N ASP A 251 22.35 -8.76 -12.75
CA ASP A 251 23.51 -9.60 -13.06
C ASP A 251 23.30 -11.07 -12.63
N VAL A 252 22.33 -11.32 -11.72
CA VAL A 252 22.02 -12.67 -11.27
C VAL A 252 20.67 -13.13 -11.82
N PHE A 253 19.58 -12.44 -11.48
CA PHE A 253 18.24 -12.91 -11.83
C PHE A 253 17.92 -12.73 -13.32
N TRP A 254 18.42 -11.67 -13.96
CA TRP A 254 18.25 -11.43 -15.39
C TRP A 254 19.34 -12.06 -16.27
N LYS A 255 20.27 -12.82 -15.69
CA LYS A 255 21.37 -13.42 -16.44
C LYS A 255 20.94 -14.21 -17.69
N ASN A 256 19.79 -14.91 -17.59
CA ASN A 256 19.28 -15.77 -18.67
C ASN A 256 17.99 -15.23 -19.30
N GLY A 257 17.62 -13.99 -19.06
CA GLY A 257 16.42 -13.33 -19.58
C GLY A 257 15.72 -12.50 -18.51
N VAL A 258 14.87 -11.58 -18.95
CA VAL A 258 14.07 -10.73 -18.07
C VAL A 258 12.72 -11.41 -17.80
N ALA A 259 12.30 -11.42 -16.55
CA ALA A 259 11.02 -11.96 -16.15
C ALA A 259 9.84 -11.15 -16.75
N ALA A 260 8.66 -11.74 -16.83
CA ALA A 260 7.46 -11.04 -17.28
C ALA A 260 7.11 -9.85 -16.38
N PHE A 261 7.29 -10.02 -15.07
CA PHE A 261 7.20 -8.95 -14.09
C PHE A 261 8.46 -8.92 -13.24
N SER A 262 9.07 -7.74 -13.15
CA SER A 262 10.20 -7.49 -12.25
C SER A 262 9.89 -6.27 -11.38
N LEU A 263 10.15 -6.38 -10.08
CA LEU A 263 10.06 -5.30 -9.13
C LEU A 263 11.44 -5.05 -8.52
N LEU A 264 11.91 -3.81 -8.57
CA LEU A 264 13.07 -3.33 -7.84
C LEU A 264 12.64 -2.27 -6.83
N TRP A 265 12.91 -2.49 -5.55
CA TRP A 265 12.63 -1.51 -4.49
C TRP A 265 13.93 -0.99 -3.92
N LEU A 266 14.16 0.31 -4.07
CA LEU A 266 15.29 1.03 -3.51
C LEU A 266 14.88 1.66 -2.17
N SER A 267 15.74 1.57 -1.16
CA SER A 267 15.49 2.13 0.17
C SER A 267 15.70 3.64 0.24
N GLU A 268 16.37 4.21 -0.76
CA GLU A 268 16.64 5.64 -0.86
C GLU A 268 15.64 6.34 -1.80
N PRO A 269 15.31 7.62 -1.53
CA PRO A 269 15.90 8.53 -0.53
C PRO A 269 15.29 8.47 0.89
N ASP A 270 14.30 7.62 1.16
CA ASP A 270 13.54 7.54 2.43
C ASP A 270 14.46 7.49 3.66
N GLN A 271 15.36 6.50 3.68
CA GLN A 271 16.20 6.26 4.85
C GLN A 271 17.09 7.45 5.18
N THR A 272 17.72 8.04 4.17
CA THR A 272 18.55 9.24 4.38
C THR A 272 17.72 10.45 4.77
N GLN A 273 16.52 10.64 4.21
CA GLN A 273 15.61 11.72 4.59
C GLN A 273 15.12 11.59 6.03
N HIS A 274 14.95 10.37 6.54
CA HIS A 274 14.64 10.13 7.95
C HIS A 274 15.74 10.60 8.90
N GLU A 275 16.99 10.56 8.47
CA GLU A 275 18.13 10.98 9.28
C GLU A 275 18.45 12.48 9.14
N THR A 276 18.07 13.10 8.01
CA THR A 276 18.59 14.42 7.63
C THR A 276 17.54 15.43 7.18
N ALA A 277 16.37 15.00 6.76
CA ALA A 277 15.27 15.73 6.11
C ALA A 277 15.42 15.98 4.60
N PRO A 278 14.28 16.20 3.89
CA PRO A 278 14.24 16.55 2.48
C PRO A 278 15.05 17.79 2.14
N GLY A 279 15.84 17.73 1.06
CA GLY A 279 16.64 18.84 0.57
C GLY A 279 18.01 18.98 1.20
N SER A 280 18.37 18.16 2.19
CA SER A 280 19.73 18.08 2.70
C SER A 280 20.68 17.60 1.59
N ARG A 281 21.96 17.92 1.74
CA ARG A 281 22.99 17.45 0.79
C ARG A 281 23.02 15.93 0.69
N GLU A 282 22.83 15.26 1.82
CA GLU A 282 22.81 13.80 1.94
C GLU A 282 21.57 13.22 1.25
N ALA A 283 20.38 13.80 1.44
CA ALA A 283 19.15 13.40 0.77
C ALA A 283 19.22 13.57 -0.75
N LEU A 284 19.81 14.68 -1.24
CA LEU A 284 20.04 14.88 -2.67
C LEU A 284 21.04 13.88 -3.25
N ALA A 285 22.08 13.50 -2.49
CA ALA A 285 23.01 12.44 -2.89
C ALA A 285 22.34 11.06 -2.92
N ALA A 286 21.38 10.79 -2.01
CA ALA A 286 20.58 9.58 -1.99
C ALA A 286 19.67 9.48 -3.22
N ILE A 287 19.00 10.58 -3.61
CA ILE A 287 18.24 10.67 -4.87
C ILE A 287 19.14 10.36 -6.08
N LYS A 288 20.34 10.94 -6.12
CA LYS A 288 21.30 10.67 -7.20
C LYS A 288 21.73 9.21 -7.23
N SER A 289 21.91 8.57 -6.07
CA SER A 289 22.23 7.14 -5.98
C SER A 289 21.08 6.27 -6.51
N ALA A 290 19.84 6.62 -6.23
CA ALA A 290 18.67 5.93 -6.79
C ALA A 290 18.61 6.09 -8.33
N ASP A 291 18.96 7.27 -8.85
CA ASP A 291 19.06 7.53 -10.29
C ASP A 291 20.18 6.70 -10.97
N ASP A 292 21.32 6.52 -10.31
CA ASP A 292 22.40 5.68 -10.80
C ASP A 292 21.98 4.20 -10.86
N ASN A 293 21.17 3.72 -9.91
CA ASN A 293 20.59 2.38 -9.96
C ASN A 293 19.59 2.24 -11.12
N LEU A 294 18.75 3.24 -11.37
CA LEU A 294 17.85 3.25 -12.53
C LEU A 294 18.63 3.21 -13.84
N ALA A 295 19.73 3.98 -13.94
CA ALA A 295 20.60 3.95 -15.11
C ALA A 295 21.20 2.55 -15.35
N ALA A 296 21.63 1.88 -14.29
CA ALA A 296 22.16 0.51 -14.37
C ALA A 296 21.12 -0.49 -14.85
N VAL A 297 19.87 -0.38 -14.38
CA VAL A 297 18.76 -1.25 -14.82
C VAL A 297 18.41 -1.01 -16.28
N ILE A 298 18.30 0.25 -16.72
CA ILE A 298 18.04 0.59 -18.14
C ILE A 298 19.17 0.04 -19.01
N ALA A 299 20.43 0.24 -18.63
CA ALA A 299 21.57 -0.29 -19.36
C ALA A 299 21.56 -1.84 -19.43
N ALA A 300 21.06 -2.51 -18.38
CA ALA A 300 20.91 -3.95 -18.40
C ALA A 300 19.86 -4.42 -19.42
N LEU A 301 18.73 -3.72 -19.58
CA LEU A 301 17.72 -4.00 -20.61
C LEU A 301 18.26 -3.82 -22.04
N ASP A 302 19.22 -2.93 -22.24
CA ASP A 302 19.85 -2.66 -23.54
C ASP A 302 20.96 -3.65 -23.90
N ARG A 303 21.34 -4.58 -23.00
CA ARG A 303 22.42 -5.56 -23.24
C ARG A 303 22.12 -6.42 -24.49
N PRO A 304 23.03 -6.55 -25.45
CA PRO A 304 22.87 -7.42 -26.61
C PRO A 304 22.65 -8.89 -26.22
N ALA A 305 23.27 -9.34 -25.12
CA ALA A 305 23.11 -10.69 -24.60
C ALA A 305 21.65 -11.02 -24.16
N LEU A 306 20.86 -10.01 -23.82
CA LEU A 306 19.43 -10.12 -23.52
C LEU A 306 18.54 -9.85 -24.74
N GLY A 307 19.12 -9.54 -25.91
CA GLY A 307 18.38 -9.24 -27.13
C GLY A 307 17.85 -7.80 -27.24
N GLY A 308 18.31 -6.87 -26.37
CA GLY A 308 17.86 -5.47 -26.39
C GLY A 308 16.39 -5.32 -26.03
N LEU A 309 16.02 -5.73 -24.83
CA LEU A 309 14.61 -5.86 -24.41
C LEU A 309 13.93 -4.52 -24.07
N ARG A 310 14.65 -3.38 -24.14
CA ARG A 310 14.11 -2.05 -23.85
C ARG A 310 12.83 -1.74 -24.64
N SER A 311 12.78 -2.15 -25.91
CA SER A 311 11.65 -1.90 -26.82
C SER A 311 10.41 -2.77 -26.54
N THR A 312 10.53 -3.78 -25.70
CA THR A 312 9.44 -4.70 -25.31
C THR A 312 9.19 -4.69 -23.79
N THR A 313 9.67 -3.67 -23.09
CA THR A 313 9.53 -3.52 -21.64
C THR A 313 8.89 -2.19 -21.31
N ASP A 314 7.78 -2.22 -20.60
CA ASP A 314 7.25 -1.03 -19.93
C ASP A 314 7.92 -0.85 -18.58
N ILE A 315 8.31 0.36 -18.28
CA ILE A 315 8.99 0.75 -17.04
C ILE A 315 8.11 1.73 -16.30
N PHE A 316 7.79 1.39 -15.05
CA PHE A 316 7.20 2.29 -14.09
C PHE A 316 8.26 2.66 -13.05
N VAL A 317 8.47 3.96 -12.84
CA VAL A 317 9.22 4.47 -11.69
C VAL A 317 8.24 5.20 -10.81
N VAL A 318 8.05 4.68 -9.60
CA VAL A 318 7.06 5.18 -8.64
C VAL A 318 7.71 5.36 -7.28
N SER A 319 7.18 6.26 -6.47
CA SER A 319 7.40 6.29 -5.03
C SER A 319 6.17 5.74 -4.31
N ASP A 320 6.39 5.14 -3.18
CA ASP A 320 5.30 4.68 -2.31
C ASP A 320 4.61 5.83 -1.58
N HIS A 321 5.35 6.86 -1.16
CA HIS A 321 4.85 8.09 -0.55
C HIS A 321 5.78 9.27 -0.83
N GLY A 322 5.33 10.48 -0.47
CA GLY A 322 6.16 11.67 -0.39
C GLY A 322 6.84 11.79 0.97
N PHE A 323 7.28 13.01 1.35
CA PHE A 323 8.07 13.23 2.57
C PHE A 323 7.95 14.66 3.10
N SER A 324 8.00 14.81 4.43
CA SER A 324 7.96 16.10 5.14
C SER A 324 9.06 16.21 6.17
N THR A 325 9.27 17.41 6.69
CA THR A 325 10.23 17.68 7.78
C THR A 325 9.49 17.84 9.11
N ILE A 326 10.01 17.24 10.16
CA ILE A 326 9.45 17.32 11.51
C ILE A 326 9.67 18.72 12.09
N GLU A 327 8.60 19.45 12.35
CA GLU A 327 8.62 20.72 13.07
C GLU A 327 8.68 20.48 14.58
N ARG A 328 7.81 19.57 15.08
CA ARG A 328 7.76 19.18 16.50
C ARG A 328 7.63 17.66 16.63
N SER A 329 8.40 17.10 17.53
CA SER A 329 8.21 15.72 18.00
C SER A 329 7.29 15.73 19.21
N ILE A 330 6.17 15.01 19.14
CA ILE A 330 5.08 15.02 20.13
C ILE A 330 5.11 13.71 20.93
N ASP A 331 5.47 13.78 22.22
CA ASP A 331 5.40 12.61 23.09
C ASP A 331 3.97 12.34 23.61
N LEU A 332 3.15 11.76 22.76
CA LEU A 332 1.77 11.40 23.10
C LEU A 332 1.66 10.44 24.30
N ARG A 333 2.69 9.65 24.60
CA ARG A 333 2.70 8.73 25.75
C ARG A 333 2.61 9.52 27.05
N THR A 334 3.46 10.54 27.20
CA THR A 334 3.46 11.43 28.36
C THR A 334 2.22 12.30 28.39
N ILE A 335 1.86 12.92 27.28
CA ILE A 335 0.72 13.84 27.17
C ILE A 335 -0.60 13.14 27.55
N LEU A 336 -0.86 11.93 27.05
CA LEU A 336 -2.08 11.19 27.37
C LEU A 336 -2.12 10.70 28.82
N LYS A 337 -0.97 10.27 29.34
CA LYS A 337 -0.85 9.89 30.76
C LYS A 337 -1.16 11.07 31.69
N ASP A 338 -0.62 12.25 31.40
CA ASP A 338 -0.86 13.47 32.16
C ASP A 338 -2.35 13.92 32.08
N ALA A 339 -3.01 13.61 30.94
CA ALA A 339 -4.44 13.83 30.76
C ALA A 339 -5.34 12.72 31.41
N GLY A 340 -4.72 11.77 32.11
CA GLY A 340 -5.42 10.71 32.85
C GLY A 340 -5.93 9.55 31.99
N PHE A 341 -5.29 9.28 30.84
CA PHE A 341 -5.51 8.07 30.08
C PHE A 341 -4.52 6.97 30.49
N ASP A 342 -5.00 5.73 30.54
CA ASP A 342 -4.15 4.54 30.67
C ASP A 342 -3.65 4.14 29.26
N ALA A 343 -2.66 4.91 28.77
CA ALA A 343 -2.14 4.80 27.41
C ALA A 343 -0.68 4.34 27.42
N VAL A 344 -0.39 3.29 26.66
CA VAL A 344 0.92 2.63 26.61
C VAL A 344 1.32 2.29 25.17
N THR A 345 2.59 1.98 24.95
CA THR A 345 3.10 1.40 23.68
C THR A 345 3.28 -0.12 23.76
N GLU A 346 3.26 -0.65 24.99
CA GLU A 346 3.37 -2.09 25.27
C GLU A 346 2.71 -2.38 26.63
N PHE A 347 1.91 -3.45 26.70
CA PHE A 347 1.31 -3.93 27.94
C PHE A 347 2.27 -4.81 28.73
N THR A 348 2.53 -4.48 29.97
CA THR A 348 3.33 -5.31 30.88
C THR A 348 2.56 -6.53 31.41
N ASN A 349 1.23 -6.44 31.45
CA ASN A 349 0.30 -7.49 31.88
C ASN A 349 -0.75 -7.72 30.79
N GLU A 350 -1.69 -8.66 31.03
CA GLU A 350 -2.84 -8.83 30.13
C GLU A 350 -3.61 -7.52 29.96
N PRO A 351 -3.95 -7.14 28.71
CA PRO A 351 -4.70 -5.92 28.41
C PRO A 351 -6.04 -5.88 29.16
N LYS A 352 -6.42 -4.70 29.65
CA LYS A 352 -7.69 -4.49 30.36
C LYS A 352 -8.61 -3.57 29.57
N PRO A 353 -9.94 -3.77 29.64
CA PRO A 353 -10.88 -2.86 29.01
C PRO A 353 -10.61 -1.39 29.35
N GLY A 354 -10.67 -0.52 28.34
CA GLY A 354 -10.43 0.92 28.47
C GLY A 354 -8.96 1.36 28.45
N GLN A 355 -7.99 0.43 28.50
CA GLN A 355 -6.60 0.76 28.22
C GLN A 355 -6.43 1.09 26.74
N ILE A 356 -5.43 1.93 26.42
CA ILE A 356 -5.12 2.34 25.04
C ILE A 356 -3.71 1.88 24.69
N ILE A 357 -3.56 1.16 23.57
CA ILE A 357 -2.23 0.94 23.01
C ILE A 357 -2.01 1.84 21.79
N LEU A 358 -0.82 2.46 21.72
CA LEU A 358 -0.44 3.49 20.75
C LEU A 358 0.44 2.90 19.66
N GLY A 359 -0.05 2.89 18.42
CA GLY A 359 0.72 2.58 17.23
C GLY A 359 1.26 3.87 16.57
N GLY A 360 2.49 4.28 16.91
CA GLY A 360 3.14 5.40 16.25
C GLY A 360 3.64 5.02 14.87
N ASN A 361 3.32 5.83 13.86
CA ASN A 361 3.68 5.64 12.45
C ASN A 361 4.35 6.89 11.85
N GLY A 362 5.09 7.66 12.66
CA GLY A 362 5.69 8.91 12.23
C GLY A 362 4.69 10.06 12.22
N GLY A 363 4.15 10.39 11.05
CA GLY A 363 3.15 11.45 10.85
C GLY A 363 1.72 11.06 11.24
N ALA A 364 1.48 9.84 11.72
CA ALA A 364 0.19 9.37 12.21
C ALA A 364 0.35 8.54 13.48
N VAL A 365 -0.70 8.53 14.30
CA VAL A 365 -0.81 7.64 15.47
C VAL A 365 -2.16 6.95 15.45
N PHE A 366 -2.12 5.65 15.65
CA PHE A 366 -3.28 4.78 15.75
C PHE A 366 -3.52 4.40 17.21
N PHE A 367 -4.75 4.57 17.66
CA PHE A 367 -5.17 4.31 19.03
C PHE A 367 -6.13 3.13 19.06
N TYR A 368 -5.70 2.06 19.72
CA TYR A 368 -6.52 0.87 19.92
C TYR A 368 -7.00 0.85 21.36
N VAL A 369 -8.30 1.01 21.56
CA VAL A 369 -8.94 1.03 22.88
C VAL A 369 -9.41 -0.39 23.21
N ILE A 370 -8.82 -1.00 24.22
CA ILE A 370 -9.12 -2.39 24.58
C ILE A 370 -10.61 -2.54 24.95
N ALA A 371 -11.23 -3.57 24.37
CA ALA A 371 -12.67 -3.85 24.41
C ALA A 371 -13.54 -2.73 23.79
N HIS A 372 -12.97 -1.85 22.96
CA HIS A 372 -13.68 -0.79 22.25
C HIS A 372 -14.54 0.09 23.18
N ASP A 373 -14.01 0.45 24.38
CA ASP A 373 -14.72 1.27 25.35
C ASP A 373 -15.08 2.64 24.78
N ARG A 374 -16.34 2.81 24.44
CA ARG A 374 -16.86 4.02 23.79
C ARG A 374 -16.72 5.28 24.64
N THR A 375 -16.70 5.14 25.96
CA THR A 375 -16.49 6.28 26.87
C THR A 375 -15.06 6.78 26.81
N VAL A 376 -14.12 5.85 26.77
CA VAL A 376 -12.69 6.16 26.60
C VAL A 376 -12.44 6.75 25.22
N MET A 377 -12.99 6.15 24.15
CA MET A 377 -12.88 6.67 22.78
C MET A 377 -13.37 8.12 22.67
N ARG A 378 -14.56 8.42 23.23
CA ARG A 378 -15.12 9.78 23.23
C ARG A 378 -14.20 10.77 23.93
N ARG A 379 -13.72 10.43 25.13
CA ARG A 379 -12.77 11.28 25.86
C ARG A 379 -11.49 11.50 25.06
N LEU A 380 -10.98 10.47 24.40
CA LEU A 380 -9.79 10.56 23.56
C LEU A 380 -10.03 11.50 22.38
N VAL A 381 -11.11 11.33 21.64
CA VAL A 381 -11.49 12.22 20.52
C VAL A 381 -11.59 13.68 21.00
N GLU A 382 -12.32 13.93 22.09
CA GLU A 382 -12.46 15.29 22.66
C GLU A 382 -11.13 15.91 23.09
N PHE A 383 -10.22 15.08 23.58
CA PHE A 383 -8.86 15.51 23.94
C PHE A 383 -8.04 15.88 22.68
N LEU A 384 -8.05 15.03 21.65
CA LEU A 384 -7.33 15.24 20.40
C LEU A 384 -7.86 16.48 19.65
N GLU A 385 -9.17 16.66 19.55
CA GLU A 385 -9.82 17.82 18.94
C GLU A 385 -9.42 19.16 19.57
N ARG A 386 -9.03 19.15 20.86
CA ARG A 386 -8.61 20.35 21.60
C ARG A 386 -7.10 20.53 21.66
N SER A 387 -6.37 19.61 21.05
CA SER A 387 -4.90 19.69 20.98
C SER A 387 -4.46 20.67 19.88
N ASP A 388 -3.21 21.11 19.98
CA ASP A 388 -2.58 21.99 18.99
C ASP A 388 -1.75 21.22 17.94
N PHE A 389 -1.77 19.89 18.00
CA PHE A 389 -0.99 18.99 17.13
C PHE A 389 -1.84 18.11 16.23
N ALA A 390 -3.13 17.89 16.51
CA ALA A 390 -3.99 17.09 15.65
C ALA A 390 -4.24 17.79 14.32
N GLY A 391 -4.12 17.04 13.24
CA GLY A 391 -4.44 17.48 11.89
C GLY A 391 -5.78 16.91 11.42
N VAL A 392 -5.88 15.59 11.25
CA VAL A 392 -7.15 14.93 10.90
C VAL A 392 -7.41 13.77 11.84
N ILE A 393 -8.63 13.65 12.30
CA ILE A 393 -9.06 12.58 13.20
C ILE A 393 -10.12 11.74 12.50
N PHE A 394 -9.86 10.43 12.40
CA PHE A 394 -10.81 9.42 11.97
C PHE A 394 -11.18 8.55 13.17
N ALA A 395 -12.41 8.07 13.21
CA ALA A 395 -12.86 7.21 14.28
C ALA A 395 -13.74 6.05 13.76
N ARG A 396 -13.70 4.92 14.47
CA ARG A 396 -14.53 3.75 14.20
C ARG A 396 -16.01 4.08 14.39
N ASP A 397 -16.32 4.79 15.47
CA ASP A 397 -17.66 5.26 15.79
C ASP A 397 -17.90 6.69 15.29
N ASN A 398 -19.17 7.02 15.04
CA ASN A 398 -19.57 8.38 14.75
C ASN A 398 -19.41 9.26 16.00
N PHE A 399 -18.34 10.05 16.04
CA PHE A 399 -18.17 11.15 16.98
C PHE A 399 -18.29 12.48 16.24
N GLU A 400 -18.88 13.47 16.89
CA GLU A 400 -18.95 14.83 16.34
C GLU A 400 -17.52 15.36 16.12
N GLY A 401 -17.28 15.99 15.00
CA GLY A 401 -15.96 16.56 14.65
C GLY A 401 -15.00 15.58 14.00
N THR A 402 -15.32 14.29 13.83
CA THR A 402 -14.44 13.29 13.19
C THR A 402 -14.94 12.85 11.83
N PHE A 403 -14.04 12.29 11.00
CA PHE A 403 -14.38 11.45 9.86
C PHE A 403 -14.43 9.98 10.27
N ARG A 404 -14.97 9.12 9.42
CA ARG A 404 -15.01 7.67 9.64
C ARG A 404 -13.73 7.02 9.09
N LEU A 405 -13.39 5.83 9.59
CA LEU A 405 -12.26 5.05 9.08
C LEU A 405 -12.43 4.66 7.60
N GLN A 406 -13.69 4.47 7.15
CA GLN A 406 -13.99 4.24 5.72
C GLN A 406 -13.58 5.41 4.83
N ASP A 407 -13.74 6.64 5.32
CA ASP A 407 -13.37 7.84 4.57
C ASP A 407 -11.84 7.95 4.37
N ALA A 408 -11.07 7.23 5.19
CA ALA A 408 -9.61 7.07 5.07
C ALA A 408 -9.18 5.81 4.29
N GLY A 409 -10.12 4.92 3.95
CA GLY A 409 -9.81 3.64 3.30
C GLY A 409 -9.09 2.63 4.20
N ILE A 410 -9.19 2.75 5.53
CA ILE A 410 -8.49 1.89 6.50
C ILE A 410 -9.44 1.04 7.37
N ASP A 411 -10.72 1.00 7.06
CA ASP A 411 -11.71 0.27 7.86
C ASP A 411 -11.65 -1.24 7.58
N ASN A 412 -11.27 -2.00 8.60
CA ASN A 412 -11.30 -3.46 8.61
C ASN A 412 -11.31 -3.99 10.05
N GLU A 413 -11.16 -5.30 10.22
CA GLU A 413 -11.15 -5.94 11.54
C GLU A 413 -9.96 -5.53 12.43
N HIS A 414 -8.82 -5.17 11.81
CA HIS A 414 -7.60 -4.73 12.50
C HIS A 414 -7.51 -3.20 12.67
N ALA A 415 -8.51 -2.48 12.17
CA ALA A 415 -8.52 -1.02 12.22
C ALA A 415 -8.49 -0.48 13.66
N PRO A 416 -7.80 0.65 13.91
CA PRO A 416 -7.79 1.29 15.21
C PRO A 416 -9.19 1.81 15.57
N ASP A 417 -9.41 2.15 16.85
CA ASP A 417 -10.63 2.83 17.27
C ASP A 417 -10.61 4.31 16.90
N VAL A 418 -9.41 4.92 16.93
CA VAL A 418 -9.17 6.29 16.49
C VAL A 418 -7.84 6.33 15.74
N ALA A 419 -7.81 6.95 14.58
CA ALA A 419 -6.61 7.27 13.81
C ALA A 419 -6.46 8.78 13.73
N MET A 420 -5.27 9.29 14.04
CA MET A 420 -4.95 10.71 13.95
C MET A 420 -3.76 10.92 13.03
N ALA A 421 -3.92 11.74 11.98
CA ALA A 421 -2.80 12.36 11.29
C ALA A 421 -2.40 13.63 12.02
N PHE A 422 -1.10 13.86 12.18
CA PHE A 422 -0.62 15.12 12.71
C PHE A 422 -0.86 16.28 11.75
N ARG A 423 -0.95 17.49 12.31
CA ARG A 423 -1.09 18.71 11.51
C ARG A 423 0.17 18.98 10.70
N TRP A 424 -0.01 19.73 9.63
CA TRP A 424 1.06 20.14 8.74
C TRP A 424 0.90 21.59 8.29
N ASN A 425 1.98 22.17 7.75
CA ASN A 425 1.96 23.50 7.17
C ASN A 425 2.94 23.62 5.98
N LYS A 426 2.89 24.76 5.27
CA LYS A 426 3.71 25.04 4.09
C LYS A 426 5.03 25.76 4.40
N ASN A 427 5.40 25.87 5.67
CA ASN A 427 6.68 26.44 6.05
C ASN A 427 7.82 25.64 5.43
N LYS A 428 8.95 26.30 5.29
CA LYS A 428 10.17 25.70 4.73
C LYS A 428 11.10 25.27 5.85
N ASN A 429 11.72 24.13 5.64
CA ASN A 429 12.80 23.65 6.52
C ASN A 429 14.10 24.45 6.32
N GLN A 430 15.16 24.08 7.05
CA GLN A 430 16.49 24.70 6.98
C GLN A 430 17.16 24.62 5.60
N PHE A 431 16.67 23.79 4.70
CA PHE A 431 17.16 23.62 3.32
C PHE A 431 16.27 24.35 2.30
N GLY A 432 15.26 25.11 2.75
CA GLY A 432 14.34 25.84 1.88
C GLY A 432 13.22 25.00 1.26
N VAL A 433 13.06 23.75 1.70
CA VAL A 433 12.05 22.80 1.19
C VAL A 433 10.76 22.95 1.98
N PRO A 434 9.58 23.15 1.32
CA PRO A 434 8.32 23.28 2.00
C PRO A 434 7.79 21.91 2.49
N GLY A 435 6.95 21.95 3.54
CA GLY A 435 6.32 20.78 4.13
C GLY A 435 6.88 20.50 5.51
N MET A 436 6.28 21.15 6.52
CA MET A 436 6.58 20.93 7.93
C MET A 436 5.39 20.23 8.58
N ILE A 437 5.66 19.24 9.43
CA ILE A 437 4.65 18.46 10.14
C ILE A 437 5.01 18.34 11.63
N ASP A 438 3.99 18.19 12.47
CA ASP A 438 4.20 17.54 13.76
C ASP A 438 4.28 16.03 13.56
N ALA A 439 5.00 15.32 14.38
CA ALA A 439 5.20 13.88 14.28
C ALA A 439 5.23 13.20 15.66
N ASP A 440 5.17 11.89 15.67
CA ASP A 440 5.29 11.10 16.89
C ASP A 440 6.70 11.20 17.51
N TRP A 441 6.87 10.55 18.66
CA TRP A 441 8.08 10.58 19.51
C TRP A 441 9.30 9.82 18.95
N LYS A 442 9.17 9.20 17.76
CA LYS A 442 10.22 8.29 17.26
C LYS A 442 11.44 9.02 16.71
N ARG A 443 11.26 10.24 16.19
CA ARG A 443 12.35 11.04 15.58
C ARG A 443 12.35 12.48 16.09
N PRO A 444 13.53 13.11 16.16
CA PRO A 444 13.63 14.50 16.60
C PRO A 444 13.16 15.49 15.54
N ALA A 445 12.79 16.70 15.98
CA ALA A 445 12.56 17.84 15.10
C ALA A 445 13.80 18.14 14.24
N GLY A 446 13.57 18.57 12.99
CA GLY A 446 14.61 18.83 12.00
C GLY A 446 14.94 17.62 11.11
N ASN A 447 14.61 16.40 11.53
CA ASN A 447 14.67 15.20 10.68
C ASN A 447 13.42 15.11 9.79
N GLY A 448 13.41 14.15 8.87
CA GLY A 448 12.26 13.92 8.03
C GLY A 448 11.40 12.73 8.49
N THR A 449 10.12 12.77 8.14
CA THR A 449 9.20 11.63 8.24
C THR A 449 8.01 11.84 7.30
N HIS A 450 7.08 10.90 7.30
CA HIS A 450 5.89 10.84 6.46
C HIS A 450 4.71 10.24 7.22
N ALA A 451 3.66 9.82 6.57
CA ALA A 451 2.44 9.20 7.07
C ALA A 451 1.35 10.20 7.53
N THR A 452 1.49 11.50 7.23
CA THR A 452 0.40 12.48 7.43
C THR A 452 -0.54 12.53 6.23
N LEU A 453 -1.54 13.41 6.31
CA LEU A 453 -2.34 13.87 5.17
C LEU A 453 -1.81 15.19 4.59
N SER A 454 -0.53 15.47 4.81
CA SER A 454 0.17 16.56 4.11
C SER A 454 0.22 16.25 2.62
N ARG A 455 -0.05 17.26 1.79
CA ARG A 455 0.16 17.08 0.34
C ARG A 455 1.59 16.67 -0.02
N PHE A 456 2.57 16.99 0.83
CA PHE A 456 3.97 16.65 0.61
C PHE A 456 4.28 15.17 0.94
N ASP A 457 3.40 14.51 1.72
CA ASP A 457 3.44 13.08 2.00
C ASP A 457 2.53 12.29 1.05
N MET A 458 1.35 12.86 0.72
CA MET A 458 0.34 12.20 -0.10
C MET A 458 0.67 12.23 -1.60
N HIS A 459 1.31 13.29 -2.10
CA HIS A 459 1.73 13.36 -3.50
C HIS A 459 3.13 12.75 -3.66
N ASN A 460 3.21 11.74 -4.46
CA ASN A 460 4.42 10.97 -4.72
C ASN A 460 4.70 10.84 -6.23
N THR A 461 5.90 10.41 -6.58
CA THR A 461 6.36 10.34 -7.98
C THR A 461 5.73 9.15 -8.70
N LEU A 462 5.24 9.35 -9.92
CA LEU A 462 4.96 8.30 -10.89
C LEU A 462 5.36 8.74 -12.30
N ILE A 463 6.16 7.91 -12.97
CA ILE A 463 6.53 8.05 -14.37
C ILE A 463 6.41 6.66 -15.01
N ALA A 464 5.73 6.59 -16.17
CA ALA A 464 5.63 5.36 -16.95
C ALA A 464 6.18 5.59 -18.37
N ALA A 465 7.02 4.69 -18.85
CA ALA A 465 7.60 4.75 -20.19
C ALA A 465 7.80 3.36 -20.78
N GLY A 466 7.56 3.23 -22.05
CA GLY A 466 7.70 1.97 -22.77
C GLY A 466 6.84 1.92 -24.02
N PRO A 467 6.74 0.75 -24.67
CA PRO A 467 6.04 0.65 -25.94
C PRO A 467 4.52 0.89 -25.85
N ASP A 468 3.90 0.69 -24.70
CA ASP A 468 2.45 0.85 -24.54
C ASP A 468 2.06 2.26 -24.06
N PHE A 469 3.00 3.07 -23.62
CA PHE A 469 2.77 4.41 -23.09
C PHE A 469 3.03 5.52 -24.12
N ARG A 470 2.28 6.61 -24.01
CA ARG A 470 2.52 7.85 -24.77
C ARG A 470 3.90 8.41 -24.44
N ARG A 471 4.41 9.31 -25.30
CA ARG A 471 5.74 9.88 -25.15
C ARG A 471 5.69 11.38 -24.95
N GLY A 472 6.44 11.86 -23.96
CA GLY A 472 6.58 13.30 -23.68
C GLY A 472 5.27 13.93 -23.18
N GLU A 473 4.39 13.14 -22.62
CA GLU A 473 3.08 13.56 -22.12
C GLU A 473 3.11 13.84 -20.62
N THR A 474 2.20 14.68 -20.18
CA THR A 474 1.92 14.90 -18.77
C THR A 474 0.45 14.58 -18.53
N ASP A 475 0.19 13.73 -17.56
CA ASP A 475 -1.15 13.43 -17.08
C ASP A 475 -1.43 14.23 -15.80
N ASP A 476 -2.47 15.06 -15.85
CA ASP A 476 -2.96 15.87 -14.73
C ASP A 476 -4.15 15.24 -14.00
N LEU A 477 -4.64 14.07 -14.47
CA LEU A 477 -5.74 13.37 -13.82
C LEU A 477 -5.29 12.82 -12.48
N PRO A 478 -6.18 12.74 -11.49
CA PRO A 478 -5.89 12.03 -10.25
C PRO A 478 -5.57 10.56 -10.52
N THR A 479 -4.45 10.10 -10.00
CA THR A 479 -4.01 8.70 -10.00
C THR A 479 -3.46 8.34 -8.63
N GLY A 480 -3.29 7.06 -8.35
CA GLY A 480 -2.76 6.62 -7.06
C GLY A 480 -2.04 5.29 -7.11
N ASN A 481 -1.37 4.94 -6.02
CA ASN A 481 -0.63 3.68 -5.89
C ASN A 481 -1.51 2.46 -6.15
N VAL A 482 -2.80 2.54 -5.85
CA VAL A 482 -3.79 1.47 -6.13
C VAL A 482 -3.97 1.20 -7.63
N ASP A 483 -3.61 2.13 -8.51
CA ASP A 483 -3.78 2.00 -9.95
C ASP A 483 -2.67 1.19 -10.63
N LEU A 484 -1.55 0.94 -9.93
CA LEU A 484 -0.39 0.27 -10.52
C LEU A 484 -0.70 -1.21 -10.82
N ALA A 485 -1.29 -1.94 -9.87
CA ALA A 485 -1.61 -3.34 -10.07
C ALA A 485 -2.60 -3.56 -11.22
N PRO A 486 -3.77 -2.91 -11.30
CA PRO A 486 -4.68 -3.09 -12.43
C PRO A 486 -4.04 -2.68 -13.76
N THR A 487 -3.21 -1.62 -13.79
CA THR A 487 -2.52 -1.17 -15.00
C THR A 487 -1.46 -2.18 -15.47
N ILE A 488 -0.62 -2.68 -14.57
CA ILE A 488 0.42 -3.67 -14.88
C ILE A 488 -0.21 -4.99 -15.34
N LEU A 489 -1.24 -5.45 -14.65
CA LEU A 489 -1.96 -6.66 -15.04
C LEU A 489 -2.60 -6.52 -16.43
N ALA A 490 -3.22 -5.37 -16.73
CA ALA A 490 -3.79 -5.08 -18.05
C ALA A 490 -2.72 -5.09 -19.15
N VAL A 491 -1.57 -4.43 -18.93
CA VAL A 491 -0.42 -4.46 -19.86
C VAL A 491 0.07 -5.89 -20.08
N LEU A 492 0.10 -6.71 -19.05
CA LEU A 492 0.52 -8.11 -19.17
C LEU A 492 -0.58 -9.03 -19.73
N GLY A 493 -1.81 -8.55 -19.96
CA GLY A 493 -2.94 -9.36 -20.40
C GLY A 493 -3.38 -10.39 -19.36
N ILE A 494 -3.26 -10.08 -18.08
CA ILE A 494 -3.60 -10.95 -16.95
C ILE A 494 -4.82 -10.36 -16.24
N GLY A 495 -5.89 -11.16 -16.12
CA GLY A 495 -7.07 -10.79 -15.35
C GLY A 495 -6.87 -11.00 -13.84
N SER A 496 -7.58 -10.22 -13.03
CA SER A 496 -7.80 -10.52 -11.62
C SER A 496 -9.21 -11.08 -11.43
N ALA A 497 -9.34 -12.13 -10.61
CA ALA A 497 -10.65 -12.64 -10.21
C ALA A 497 -11.31 -11.74 -9.15
N GLU A 498 -10.51 -10.97 -8.42
CA GLU A 498 -10.95 -10.05 -7.37
C GLU A 498 -11.17 -8.66 -7.96
N LYS A 499 -12.17 -7.96 -7.43
CA LYS A 499 -12.38 -6.55 -7.77
C LYS A 499 -11.28 -5.71 -7.11
N LEU A 500 -10.58 -4.93 -7.92
CA LEU A 500 -9.58 -3.98 -7.45
C LEU A 500 -10.23 -2.60 -7.20
N ASP A 501 -9.67 -1.83 -6.28
CA ASP A 501 -10.13 -0.46 -5.99
C ASP A 501 -9.55 0.56 -6.97
N GLY A 502 -8.32 0.29 -7.44
CA GLY A 502 -7.64 1.09 -8.45
C GLY A 502 -8.21 0.83 -9.86
N ARG A 503 -7.85 1.70 -10.78
CA ARG A 503 -8.26 1.67 -12.19
C ARG A 503 -7.06 1.47 -13.12
N VAL A 504 -7.29 1.05 -14.34
CA VAL A 504 -6.28 1.03 -15.38
C VAL A 504 -6.04 2.47 -15.87
N LEU A 505 -4.80 2.90 -15.96
CA LEU A 505 -4.37 4.23 -16.41
C LEU A 505 -4.40 4.34 -17.95
N VAL A 506 -5.56 4.10 -18.53
CA VAL A 506 -5.75 4.03 -20.00
C VAL A 506 -5.41 5.33 -20.71
N GLU A 507 -5.61 6.48 -20.05
CA GLU A 507 -5.31 7.81 -20.58
C GLU A 507 -3.83 8.03 -20.90
N ALA A 508 -2.96 7.29 -20.22
CA ALA A 508 -1.51 7.33 -20.45
C ALA A 508 -1.06 6.39 -21.58
N MET A 509 -1.94 5.50 -22.05
CA MET A 509 -1.61 4.50 -23.09
C MET A 509 -1.73 5.08 -24.50
N GLN A 510 -1.01 4.49 -25.46
CA GLN A 510 -1.03 4.94 -26.87
C GLN A 510 -2.42 4.80 -27.50
N ILE A 511 -3.18 3.79 -27.11
CA ILE A 511 -4.55 3.54 -27.57
C ILE A 511 -5.48 3.75 -26.37
N ALA A 512 -5.93 4.98 -26.20
CA ALA A 512 -6.76 5.34 -25.06
C ALA A 512 -8.23 5.52 -25.43
N PRO A 513 -9.18 4.87 -24.74
CA PRO A 513 -10.55 5.31 -24.66
C PRO A 513 -10.64 6.65 -23.89
N ARG A 514 -11.78 7.33 -23.97
CA ARG A 514 -12.04 8.53 -23.16
C ARG A 514 -12.04 8.16 -21.67
N VAL A 515 -11.40 9.00 -20.87
CA VAL A 515 -11.36 8.86 -19.40
C VAL A 515 -12.76 9.09 -18.81
N ALA A 516 -13.03 8.43 -17.69
CA ALA A 516 -14.23 8.61 -16.88
C ALA A 516 -14.33 10.04 -16.32
N GLU A 517 -15.53 10.41 -15.85
CA GLU A 517 -15.75 11.69 -15.21
C GLU A 517 -14.85 11.88 -13.99
N THR A 518 -14.34 13.09 -13.82
CA THR A 518 -13.51 13.50 -12.68
C THR A 518 -14.28 14.43 -11.76
N GLY A 519 -13.97 14.38 -10.48
CA GLY A 519 -14.55 15.26 -9.47
C GLY A 519 -13.58 15.53 -8.33
N ASN A 520 -13.72 16.71 -7.71
CA ASN A 520 -13.01 17.07 -6.48
C ASN A 520 -14.04 17.42 -5.42
N GLU A 521 -13.85 16.94 -4.22
CA GLU A 521 -14.70 17.18 -3.08
C GLU A 521 -13.87 17.59 -1.86
N THR A 522 -14.45 18.41 -0.98
CA THR A 522 -13.85 18.71 0.32
C THR A 522 -14.84 18.33 1.41
N LEU A 523 -14.53 17.27 2.09
CA LEU A 523 -15.25 16.85 3.30
C LEU A 523 -14.87 17.77 4.45
N LYS A 524 -15.85 18.06 5.33
CA LYS A 524 -15.65 18.91 6.51
C LYS A 524 -16.31 18.28 7.71
N ALA A 525 -15.62 18.32 8.84
CA ALA A 525 -16.17 17.95 10.13
C ALA A 525 -15.78 19.02 11.15
N ALA A 526 -16.67 19.30 12.10
CA ALA A 526 -16.46 20.33 13.11
C ALA A 526 -17.18 19.97 14.40
N ARG A 527 -16.67 20.51 15.52
CA ARG A 527 -17.31 20.43 16.83
C ARG A 527 -17.11 21.70 17.63
N GLU A 528 -18.20 22.20 18.22
CA GLU A 528 -18.20 23.38 19.10
C GLU A 528 -17.88 22.99 20.54
N PHE A 529 -17.02 23.76 21.18
CA PHE A 529 -16.69 23.69 22.60
C PHE A 529 -16.94 25.05 23.28
N SER A 530 -17.09 25.06 24.58
CA SER A 530 -17.19 26.30 25.34
C SER A 530 -15.93 27.20 25.16
N SER A 531 -14.77 26.57 24.97
CA SER A 531 -13.45 27.23 24.82
C SER A 531 -13.08 27.56 23.37
N GLY A 532 -13.81 27.05 22.37
CA GLY A 532 -13.45 27.25 20.94
C GLY A 532 -14.17 26.28 20.03
N LYS A 533 -13.65 26.14 18.83
CA LYS A 533 -14.19 25.24 17.80
C LYS A 533 -13.08 24.39 17.20
N TRP A 534 -13.32 23.10 17.09
CA TRP A 534 -12.53 22.20 16.25
C TRP A 534 -13.09 22.18 14.84
N GLU A 535 -12.21 22.28 13.85
CA GLU A 535 -12.57 22.14 12.43
C GLU A 535 -11.49 21.34 11.72
N GLN A 536 -11.94 20.40 10.86
CA GLN A 536 -11.04 19.65 9.99
C GLN A 536 -11.60 19.53 8.58
N THR A 537 -10.71 19.38 7.62
CA THR A 537 -11.03 19.23 6.20
C THR A 537 -10.24 18.06 5.61
N LEU A 538 -10.87 17.36 4.66
CA LEU A 538 -10.25 16.32 3.87
C LEU A 538 -10.62 16.54 2.39
N ARG A 539 -9.61 16.78 1.56
CA ARG A 539 -9.79 16.91 0.12
C ARG A 539 -9.68 15.55 -0.54
N VAL A 540 -10.60 15.29 -1.44
CA VAL A 540 -10.75 14.01 -2.13
C VAL A 540 -10.89 14.29 -3.63
N ALA A 541 -10.10 13.57 -4.43
CA ALA A 541 -10.24 13.55 -5.88
C ALA A 541 -10.88 12.21 -6.32
N ARG A 542 -11.63 12.22 -7.43
CA ARG A 542 -12.30 11.04 -7.98
C ARG A 542 -12.07 10.92 -9.48
N VAL A 543 -11.90 9.69 -9.94
CA VAL A 543 -11.98 9.33 -11.36
C VAL A 543 -12.85 8.08 -11.46
N GLY A 544 -14.05 8.22 -12.03
CA GLY A 544 -15.05 7.16 -11.98
C GLY A 544 -15.42 6.78 -10.54
N SER A 545 -15.23 5.51 -10.18
CA SER A 545 -15.46 5.00 -8.82
C SER A 545 -14.22 5.08 -7.90
N THR A 546 -13.03 5.31 -8.46
CA THR A 546 -11.78 5.34 -7.68
C THR A 546 -11.63 6.68 -6.96
N ILE A 547 -11.23 6.64 -5.70
CA ILE A 547 -11.12 7.77 -4.78
C ILE A 547 -9.67 7.96 -4.37
N TYR A 548 -9.18 9.19 -4.43
CA TYR A 548 -7.82 9.54 -4.00
C TYR A 548 -7.90 10.60 -2.90
N LEU A 549 -7.26 10.35 -1.76
CA LEU A 549 -7.10 11.35 -0.72
C LEU A 549 -5.98 12.31 -1.13
N ASP A 550 -6.32 13.59 -1.30
CA ASP A 550 -5.38 14.61 -1.79
C ASP A 550 -4.59 15.24 -0.64
N GLU A 551 -5.29 15.86 0.30
CA GLU A 551 -4.70 16.44 1.51
C GLU A 551 -5.76 16.59 2.60
N GLY A 552 -5.33 16.64 3.86
CA GLY A 552 -6.23 16.90 4.99
C GLY A 552 -5.52 17.62 6.12
N ASN A 553 -6.26 18.46 6.83
CA ASN A 553 -5.75 19.16 8.00
C ASN A 553 -6.88 19.61 8.92
N GLY A 554 -6.54 19.93 10.18
CA GLY A 554 -7.49 20.44 11.17
C GLY A 554 -6.83 21.39 12.14
N ALA A 555 -7.65 22.08 12.90
CA ALA A 555 -7.19 22.99 13.94
C ALA A 555 -8.28 23.26 14.99
N PHE A 556 -7.87 23.46 16.21
CA PHE A 556 -8.71 24.05 17.25
C PHE A 556 -8.56 25.57 17.22
N VAL A 557 -9.69 26.28 17.03
CA VAL A 557 -9.75 27.75 17.03
C VAL A 557 -10.36 28.21 18.35
N PRO A 558 -9.56 28.81 19.27
CA PRO A 558 -10.06 29.29 20.54
C PRO A 558 -11.11 30.40 20.35
N LYS A 559 -12.14 30.46 21.22
CA LYS A 559 -13.00 31.63 21.32
C LYS A 559 -12.19 32.82 21.80
N ARG A 560 -12.30 33.93 21.07
CA ARG A 560 -11.70 35.21 21.46
C ARG A 560 -12.43 35.81 22.66
#